data_74367170b62557a208c2d53c3674e387
#
_entry.id   74367170b62557a208c2d53c3674e387
#
_cell.length_a   1.000
_cell.length_b   1.000
_cell.length_c   1.000
_cell.angle_alpha   90.00
_cell.angle_beta   90.00
_cell.angle_gamma   90.00
#
_symmetry.space_group_name_H-M   'P 1'
#
loop_
_entity.id
_entity.type
_entity.pdbx_description
1 polymer ?
#
loop_
_entity_poly.entity_id
_entity_poly.type
_entity_poly.pdbx_seq_one_letter_code
_entity_poly.pdbx_strand_id
1 'polypeptide(L)'
;RNLHPFPTRRSSDLEYAKHERVMRELVPTLISLAAEAKAAYLGFTIDAEEAERLDLMLDVFEALSAAPELQNWNGLGLAVQAYQKRALPTLGWLTELGRAHKRRIPVRLVKGAYWDTEIKRAQEGGVTDYPVFTRKAGTDVSYIACARAMFAGGDAIYPQFATHNAHTLAVIETLAASRTDFEFQRLHGMGEALYDVFHDLRKPAARGIGTRVYAPVGSHEDLLAYLVRRLLENGANTSFVNRLADEEAPIDDIVADPVATLSSLTPRRNPRLLLPHDMLPDRKNSQGFFWSDPAAAAPALAEMKRSLASSQLAIASGAENARGVKSVLDPSDRRRKVGEVVEATPEHAKVALQSAHRAAHDWDALGGDARATILERAADLYERDRAHLMALAVREAGKTLPTALGEVREAADFLRYYAKRARAEFQNAEQLPGPTGEDNKISLHGRGVFACIAPWNFPLAIFTGQVAGALAAGNAVLAKPAEQTPLIAAAGVKLLHEAGVPEDVLHFLPGDGPAIGNALLSDARLAGVAFTGSTEAANAINRALAARDGPIAALIAETGGQNAMIVDSTALPEQVARDVLASAFDSAGQRCSA
;
A
#
# COMPACT_ATOMS: atom_id res chain seq x y z
N ARG A 1 17.57 -38.59 2.00
CA ARG A 1 18.03 -37.23 1.68
C ARG A 1 16.79 -36.36 1.68
N ASN A 2 16.64 -35.59 2.74
CA ASN A 2 15.56 -34.62 2.87
C ASN A 2 15.78 -33.54 1.80
N LEU A 3 15.08 -33.66 0.70
CA LEU A 3 14.76 -32.49 -0.10
C LEU A 3 13.80 -31.69 0.77
N HIS A 4 14.35 -30.77 1.56
CA HIS A 4 13.54 -29.70 2.11
C HIS A 4 12.79 -29.08 0.93
N PRO A 5 11.46 -28.92 1.01
CA PRO A 5 10.76 -28.08 0.06
C PRO A 5 11.55 -26.79 0.01
N PHE A 6 11.82 -26.28 -1.20
CA PHE A 6 12.50 -25.00 -1.37
C PHE A 6 11.98 -24.07 -0.29
N PRO A 7 12.87 -23.42 0.48
CA PRO A 7 12.37 -22.35 1.31
C PRO A 7 11.56 -21.52 0.32
N THR A 8 10.25 -21.54 0.50
CA THR A 8 9.37 -20.63 -0.19
C THR A 8 9.94 -19.26 0.17
N ARG A 9 10.89 -18.80 -0.64
CA ARG A 9 11.31 -17.39 -0.58
C ARG A 9 10.03 -16.68 -0.84
N ARG A 10 9.50 -16.19 0.25
CA ARG A 10 8.15 -15.63 0.28
C ARG A 10 8.08 -14.60 -0.82
N SER A 11 6.95 -14.49 -1.42
CA SER A 11 6.59 -13.40 -2.31
C SER A 11 7.11 -12.03 -1.85
N SER A 12 7.29 -11.79 -0.54
CA SER A 12 7.93 -10.61 0.04
C SER A 12 9.41 -10.37 -0.36
N ASP A 13 10.10 -11.35 -0.96
CA ASP A 13 11.48 -11.16 -1.43
C ASP A 13 11.54 -10.62 -2.88
N LEU A 14 10.45 -10.74 -3.64
CA LEU A 14 10.32 -10.21 -5.00
C LEU A 14 9.86 -8.75 -4.97
N GLU A 15 10.69 -7.85 -4.45
CA GLU A 15 10.49 -6.40 -4.44
C GLU A 15 11.50 -5.72 -5.36
N TYR A 16 11.08 -4.69 -6.07
CA TYR A 16 11.95 -3.94 -6.97
C TYR A 16 13.20 -3.38 -6.24
N ALA A 17 13.05 -2.95 -5.00
CA ALA A 17 14.17 -2.48 -4.18
C ALA A 17 15.22 -3.59 -3.90
N LYS A 18 14.87 -4.86 -4.09
CA LYS A 18 15.74 -6.04 -3.95
C LYS A 18 16.15 -6.64 -5.30
N HIS A 19 15.90 -5.96 -6.40
CA HIS A 19 16.14 -6.44 -7.77
C HIS A 19 17.52 -7.07 -7.95
N GLU A 20 18.60 -6.35 -7.59
CA GLU A 20 19.96 -6.86 -7.72
C GLU A 20 20.20 -8.15 -6.93
N ARG A 21 19.60 -8.26 -5.75
CA ARG A 21 19.67 -9.47 -4.93
C ARG A 21 18.93 -10.64 -5.58
N VAL A 22 17.74 -10.40 -6.09
CA VAL A 22 16.93 -11.40 -6.79
C VAL A 22 17.68 -11.92 -8.02
N MET A 23 18.20 -11.03 -8.84
CA MET A 23 18.97 -11.41 -10.04
C MET A 23 20.23 -12.22 -9.68
N ARG A 24 20.93 -11.86 -8.60
CA ARG A 24 22.16 -12.54 -8.17
C ARG A 24 21.90 -13.91 -7.52
N GLU A 25 20.80 -14.08 -6.78
CA GLU A 25 20.58 -15.26 -5.95
C GLU A 25 19.52 -16.21 -6.54
N LEU A 26 18.41 -15.68 -7.10
CA LEU A 26 17.32 -16.50 -7.62
C LEU A 26 17.59 -17.00 -9.04
N VAL A 27 18.08 -16.13 -9.93
CA VAL A 27 18.29 -16.48 -11.34
C VAL A 27 19.23 -17.68 -11.51
N PRO A 28 20.41 -17.77 -10.85
CA PRO A 28 21.27 -18.95 -10.96
C PRO A 28 20.58 -20.24 -10.49
N THR A 29 19.78 -20.17 -9.42
CA THR A 29 19.02 -21.32 -8.93
C THR A 29 17.99 -21.80 -9.96
N LEU A 30 17.26 -20.85 -10.58
CA LEU A 30 16.28 -21.18 -11.62
C LEU A 30 16.94 -21.71 -12.88
N ILE A 31 18.11 -21.20 -13.28
CA ILE A 31 18.90 -21.74 -14.41
C ILE A 31 19.26 -23.20 -14.16
N SER A 32 19.76 -23.51 -12.94
CA SER A 32 20.11 -24.90 -12.58
C SER A 32 18.90 -25.83 -12.69
N LEU A 33 17.77 -25.45 -12.11
CA LEU A 33 16.54 -26.24 -12.17
C LEU A 33 16.01 -26.41 -13.60
N ALA A 34 16.03 -25.32 -14.37
CA ALA A 34 15.58 -25.35 -15.77
C ALA A 34 16.51 -26.21 -16.64
N ALA A 35 17.82 -26.23 -16.35
CA ALA A 35 18.78 -27.10 -17.03
C ALA A 35 18.54 -28.59 -16.71
N GLU A 36 18.20 -28.92 -15.46
CA GLU A 36 17.79 -30.28 -15.08
C GLU A 36 16.50 -30.71 -15.80
N ALA A 37 15.50 -29.81 -15.85
CA ALA A 37 14.27 -30.07 -16.59
C ALA A 37 14.56 -30.30 -18.09
N LYS A 38 15.42 -29.48 -18.70
CA LYS A 38 15.87 -29.64 -20.08
C LYS A 38 16.54 -31.00 -20.31
N ALA A 39 17.43 -31.40 -19.42
CA ALA A 39 18.12 -32.70 -19.51
C ALA A 39 17.17 -33.90 -19.38
N ALA A 40 16.09 -33.71 -18.63
CA ALA A 40 15.01 -34.70 -18.46
C ALA A 40 13.92 -34.62 -19.54
N TYR A 41 14.05 -33.76 -20.55
CA TYR A 41 13.05 -33.50 -21.60
C TYR A 41 11.69 -33.05 -21.07
N LEU A 42 11.69 -32.33 -19.93
CA LEU A 42 10.49 -31.78 -19.31
C LEU A 42 10.39 -30.27 -19.63
N GLY A 43 9.17 -29.72 -19.61
CA GLY A 43 8.96 -28.28 -19.61
C GLY A 43 9.18 -27.68 -18.22
N PHE A 44 9.61 -26.43 -18.17
CA PHE A 44 9.76 -25.63 -16.95
C PHE A 44 8.98 -24.33 -17.11
N THR A 45 7.96 -24.10 -16.28
CA THR A 45 7.10 -22.93 -16.39
C THR A 45 7.15 -22.12 -15.09
N ILE A 46 7.36 -20.81 -15.21
CA ILE A 46 7.24 -19.87 -14.09
C ILE A 46 5.78 -19.45 -13.98
N ASP A 47 5.17 -19.70 -12.83
CA ASP A 47 3.81 -19.25 -12.53
C ASP A 47 3.76 -17.74 -12.23
N ALA A 48 2.63 -17.12 -12.52
CA ALA A 48 2.37 -15.72 -12.22
C ALA A 48 1.84 -15.56 -10.79
N GLU A 49 2.36 -14.58 -10.11
CA GLU A 49 1.99 -14.16 -8.76
C GLU A 49 1.17 -12.85 -8.81
N GLU A 50 1.23 -12.02 -7.76
CA GLU A 50 0.52 -10.75 -7.70
C GLU A 50 0.98 -9.77 -8.80
N ALA A 51 0.07 -8.90 -9.22
CA ALA A 51 0.27 -7.97 -10.35
C ALA A 51 1.48 -7.04 -10.17
N GLU A 52 1.81 -6.67 -8.93
CA GLU A 52 2.94 -5.80 -8.61
C GLU A 52 4.31 -6.45 -8.83
N ARG A 53 4.37 -7.78 -8.96
CA ARG A 53 5.61 -8.55 -9.17
C ARG A 53 5.91 -8.83 -10.63
N LEU A 54 4.99 -8.46 -11.51
CA LEU A 54 5.08 -8.79 -12.93
C LEU A 54 6.41 -8.33 -13.54
N ASP A 55 6.83 -7.09 -13.28
CA ASP A 55 8.05 -6.54 -13.91
C ASP A 55 9.30 -7.32 -13.50
N LEU A 56 9.48 -7.57 -12.20
CA LEU A 56 10.63 -8.34 -11.70
C LEU A 56 10.59 -9.79 -12.21
N MET A 57 9.40 -10.39 -12.32
CA MET A 57 9.24 -11.73 -12.89
C MET A 57 9.63 -11.74 -14.38
N LEU A 58 9.31 -10.70 -15.14
CA LEU A 58 9.71 -10.57 -16.54
C LEU A 58 11.22 -10.41 -16.68
N ASP A 59 11.87 -9.61 -15.82
CA ASP A 59 13.33 -9.46 -15.78
C ASP A 59 14.02 -10.81 -15.49
N VAL A 60 13.50 -11.57 -14.54
CA VAL A 60 13.97 -12.94 -14.25
C VAL A 60 13.79 -13.85 -15.47
N PHE A 61 12.64 -13.80 -16.13
CA PHE A 61 12.35 -14.61 -17.31
C PHE A 61 13.25 -14.24 -18.50
N GLU A 62 13.54 -12.96 -18.71
CA GLU A 62 14.48 -12.49 -19.72
C GLU A 62 15.89 -13.04 -19.46
N ALA A 63 16.37 -12.95 -18.22
CA ALA A 63 17.68 -13.49 -17.83
C ALA A 63 17.78 -15.00 -18.07
N LEU A 64 16.73 -15.77 -17.73
CA LEU A 64 16.64 -17.20 -18.03
C LEU A 64 16.65 -17.46 -19.55
N SER A 65 15.93 -16.64 -20.32
CA SER A 65 15.85 -16.76 -21.76
C SER A 65 17.19 -16.52 -22.47
N ALA A 66 18.04 -15.67 -21.88
CA ALA A 66 19.38 -15.36 -22.37
C ALA A 66 20.44 -16.38 -21.92
N ALA A 67 20.16 -17.23 -20.91
CA ALA A 67 21.14 -18.14 -20.33
C ALA A 67 21.65 -19.17 -21.35
N PRO A 68 23.00 -19.34 -21.50
CA PRO A 68 23.60 -20.29 -22.46
C PRO A 68 23.15 -21.74 -22.24
N GLU A 69 22.97 -22.15 -20.99
CA GLU A 69 22.55 -23.51 -20.59
C GLU A 69 21.16 -23.85 -21.14
N LEU A 70 20.32 -22.84 -21.35
CA LEU A 70 18.94 -22.99 -21.81
C LEU A 70 18.77 -22.71 -23.31
N GLN A 71 19.85 -22.48 -24.06
CA GLN A 71 19.76 -22.24 -25.50
C GLN A 71 19.22 -23.48 -26.26
N ASN A 72 18.56 -23.24 -27.40
CA ASN A 72 17.97 -24.27 -28.26
C ASN A 72 16.96 -25.20 -27.55
N TRP A 73 16.25 -24.67 -26.54
CA TRP A 73 15.23 -25.40 -25.81
C TRP A 73 13.93 -24.59 -25.69
N ASN A 74 12.82 -25.15 -26.16
CA ASN A 74 11.50 -24.54 -26.17
C ASN A 74 10.63 -24.93 -24.97
N GLY A 75 11.25 -25.49 -23.90
CA GLY A 75 10.51 -25.92 -22.72
C GLY A 75 10.42 -24.86 -21.61
N LEU A 76 11.10 -23.71 -21.74
CA LEU A 76 11.01 -22.61 -20.78
C LEU A 76 9.76 -21.77 -21.05
N GLY A 77 8.81 -21.78 -20.12
CA GLY A 77 7.51 -21.14 -20.24
C GLY A 77 7.17 -20.18 -19.08
N LEU A 78 6.07 -19.46 -19.24
CA LEU A 78 5.57 -18.47 -18.30
C LEU A 78 4.05 -18.49 -18.26
N ALA A 79 3.45 -18.23 -17.09
CA ALA A 79 2.02 -17.98 -16.97
C ALA A 79 1.69 -16.49 -17.10
N VAL A 80 0.61 -16.18 -17.82
CA VAL A 80 0.06 -14.82 -17.98
C VAL A 80 -1.38 -14.80 -17.50
N GLN A 81 -1.72 -13.81 -16.68
CA GLN A 81 -3.04 -13.67 -16.06
C GLN A 81 -3.88 -12.63 -16.80
N ALA A 82 -4.93 -13.05 -17.48
CA ALA A 82 -5.77 -12.17 -18.31
C ALA A 82 -6.57 -11.14 -17.51
N TYR A 83 -6.77 -11.33 -16.19
CA TYR A 83 -7.45 -10.33 -15.36
C TYR A 83 -6.61 -9.06 -15.15
N GLN A 84 -5.29 -9.13 -15.37
CA GLN A 84 -4.40 -7.96 -15.32
C GLN A 84 -4.58 -7.06 -16.54
N LYS A 85 -4.66 -5.77 -16.33
CA LYS A 85 -4.74 -4.77 -17.41
C LYS A 85 -3.49 -4.78 -18.31
N ARG A 86 -2.37 -5.28 -17.79
CA ARG A 86 -1.08 -5.40 -18.50
C ARG A 86 -0.91 -6.74 -19.26
N ALA A 87 -1.88 -7.65 -19.20
CA ALA A 87 -1.74 -8.99 -19.82
C ALA A 87 -1.43 -8.93 -21.33
N LEU A 88 -2.16 -8.11 -22.08
CA LEU A 88 -1.97 -7.99 -23.54
C LEU A 88 -0.61 -7.38 -23.90
N PRO A 89 -0.14 -6.26 -23.34
CA PRO A 89 1.23 -5.78 -23.52
C PRO A 89 2.31 -6.81 -23.15
N THR A 90 2.12 -7.57 -22.07
CA THR A 90 3.05 -8.64 -21.66
C THR A 90 3.20 -9.72 -22.75
N LEU A 91 2.12 -10.10 -23.40
CA LEU A 91 2.17 -11.05 -24.53
C LEU A 91 2.91 -10.49 -25.74
N GLY A 92 2.76 -9.21 -26.02
CA GLY A 92 3.54 -8.52 -27.05
C GLY A 92 5.03 -8.60 -26.76
N TRP A 93 5.43 -8.26 -25.51
CA TRP A 93 6.81 -8.33 -25.06
C TRP A 93 7.37 -9.77 -25.13
N LEU A 94 6.62 -10.77 -24.68
CA LEU A 94 7.02 -12.19 -24.79
C LEU A 94 7.21 -12.64 -26.24
N THR A 95 6.37 -12.14 -27.16
CA THR A 95 6.51 -12.46 -28.58
C THR A 95 7.83 -11.89 -29.14
N GLU A 96 8.17 -10.66 -28.81
CA GLU A 96 9.45 -10.07 -29.24
C GLU A 96 10.66 -10.76 -28.57
N LEU A 97 10.55 -11.12 -27.30
CA LEU A 97 11.59 -11.91 -26.60
C LEU A 97 11.81 -13.26 -27.27
N GLY A 98 10.72 -13.97 -27.61
CA GLY A 98 10.79 -15.25 -28.33
C GLY A 98 11.50 -15.13 -29.68
N ARG A 99 11.20 -14.06 -30.44
CA ARG A 99 11.88 -13.75 -31.72
C ARG A 99 13.36 -13.43 -31.54
N ALA A 100 13.69 -12.58 -30.57
CA ALA A 100 15.06 -12.16 -30.28
C ALA A 100 15.96 -13.35 -29.92
N HIS A 101 15.46 -14.29 -29.13
CA HIS A 101 16.19 -15.49 -28.69
C HIS A 101 15.97 -16.72 -29.59
N LYS A 102 15.23 -16.58 -30.72
CA LYS A 102 14.88 -17.68 -31.64
C LYS A 102 14.28 -18.87 -30.89
N ARG A 103 13.33 -18.60 -30.03
CA ARG A 103 12.72 -19.53 -29.08
C ARG A 103 11.21 -19.51 -29.25
N ARG A 104 10.58 -20.68 -29.15
CA ARG A 104 9.13 -20.78 -29.00
C ARG A 104 8.78 -20.87 -27.52
N ILE A 105 8.19 -19.82 -26.95
CA ILE A 105 7.91 -19.72 -25.53
C ILE A 105 6.54 -20.35 -25.23
N PRO A 106 6.45 -21.42 -24.41
CA PRO A 106 5.18 -21.88 -23.87
C PRO A 106 4.56 -20.84 -22.94
N VAL A 107 3.38 -20.33 -23.30
CA VAL A 107 2.67 -19.34 -22.49
C VAL A 107 1.37 -19.93 -21.99
N ARG A 108 1.26 -20.09 -20.66
CA ARG A 108 0.02 -20.51 -20.02
C ARG A 108 -0.87 -19.29 -19.77
N LEU A 109 -1.94 -19.15 -20.54
CA LEU A 109 -2.94 -18.13 -20.30
C LEU A 109 -3.97 -18.62 -19.28
N VAL A 110 -4.10 -17.90 -18.17
CA VAL A 110 -5.09 -18.11 -17.11
C VAL A 110 -5.96 -16.87 -16.95
N LYS A 111 -7.12 -16.97 -16.32
CA LYS A 111 -7.92 -15.77 -15.97
C LYS A 111 -7.27 -14.97 -14.84
N GLY A 112 -6.85 -15.62 -13.78
CA GLY A 112 -6.20 -15.07 -12.59
C GLY A 112 -6.84 -15.61 -11.33
N ALA A 113 -6.02 -15.83 -10.28
CA ALA A 113 -6.44 -16.53 -9.07
C ALA A 113 -6.54 -15.62 -7.81
N TYR A 114 -6.10 -14.37 -7.89
CA TYR A 114 -5.92 -13.50 -6.71
C TYR A 114 -6.77 -12.22 -6.76
N TRP A 115 -7.92 -12.25 -7.45
CA TRP A 115 -8.68 -11.02 -7.72
C TRP A 115 -9.03 -10.23 -6.45
N ASP A 116 -9.54 -10.91 -5.42
CA ASP A 116 -9.90 -10.27 -4.14
C ASP A 116 -8.69 -9.64 -3.45
N THR A 117 -7.55 -10.35 -3.46
CA THR A 117 -6.28 -9.86 -2.91
C THR A 117 -5.78 -8.63 -3.67
N GLU A 118 -5.84 -8.63 -5.00
CA GLU A 118 -5.44 -7.50 -5.85
C GLU A 118 -6.29 -6.25 -5.58
N ILE A 119 -7.61 -6.43 -5.45
CA ILE A 119 -8.52 -5.34 -5.09
C ILE A 119 -8.18 -4.80 -3.71
N LYS A 120 -8.06 -5.68 -2.70
CA LYS A 120 -7.78 -5.29 -1.32
C LYS A 120 -6.44 -4.57 -1.18
N ARG A 121 -5.39 -5.11 -1.77
CA ARG A 121 -4.05 -4.50 -1.75
C ARG A 121 -4.01 -3.14 -2.43
N ALA A 122 -4.70 -3.00 -3.57
CA ALA A 122 -4.80 -1.71 -4.25
C ALA A 122 -5.49 -0.65 -3.38
N GLN A 123 -6.53 -1.05 -2.65
CA GLN A 123 -7.24 -0.20 -1.70
C GLN A 123 -6.33 0.20 -0.52
N GLU A 124 -5.70 -0.76 0.13
CA GLU A 124 -4.77 -0.53 1.25
C GLU A 124 -3.55 0.29 0.82
N GLY A 125 -3.01 0.01 -0.38
CA GLY A 125 -1.90 0.73 -0.96
C GLY A 125 -2.22 2.16 -1.38
N GLY A 126 -3.50 2.54 -1.49
CA GLY A 126 -3.93 3.87 -1.94
C GLY A 126 -3.47 4.18 -3.37
N VAL A 127 -3.33 3.15 -4.23
CA VAL A 127 -2.89 3.35 -5.61
C VAL A 127 -3.95 4.04 -6.46
N THR A 128 -3.58 4.59 -7.60
CA THR A 128 -4.49 5.41 -8.42
C THR A 128 -5.64 4.62 -9.05
N ASP A 129 -5.41 3.34 -9.37
CA ASP A 129 -6.40 2.46 -10.00
C ASP A 129 -6.07 1.00 -9.70
N TYR A 130 -7.01 0.11 -9.94
CA TYR A 130 -6.82 -1.33 -9.79
C TYR A 130 -5.95 -1.90 -10.90
N PRO A 131 -4.97 -2.77 -10.61
CA PRO A 131 -4.14 -3.41 -11.64
C PRO A 131 -4.92 -4.46 -12.44
N VAL A 132 -6.08 -4.86 -11.96
CA VAL A 132 -6.95 -5.90 -12.55
C VAL A 132 -8.29 -5.31 -13.01
N PHE A 133 -8.97 -6.02 -13.91
CA PHE A 133 -10.32 -5.66 -14.31
C PHE A 133 -11.30 -5.85 -13.16
N THR A 134 -12.15 -4.87 -12.91
CA THR A 134 -13.09 -4.87 -11.78
C THR A 134 -14.39 -5.61 -12.06
N ARG A 135 -14.59 -6.12 -13.28
CA ARG A 135 -15.73 -6.96 -13.70
C ARG A 135 -15.23 -8.21 -14.40
N LYS A 136 -15.91 -9.33 -14.15
CA LYS A 136 -15.61 -10.61 -14.80
C LYS A 136 -15.65 -10.53 -16.33
N ALA A 137 -16.64 -9.83 -16.91
CA ALA A 137 -16.74 -9.65 -18.36
C ALA A 137 -15.48 -8.96 -18.94
N GLY A 138 -14.86 -8.02 -18.21
CA GLY A 138 -13.59 -7.42 -18.61
C GLY A 138 -12.44 -8.43 -18.68
N THR A 139 -12.37 -9.33 -17.70
CA THR A 139 -11.40 -10.44 -17.71
C THR A 139 -11.66 -11.41 -18.87
N ASP A 140 -12.91 -11.74 -19.13
CA ASP A 140 -13.28 -12.66 -20.21
C ASP A 140 -12.93 -12.08 -21.60
N VAL A 141 -13.21 -10.79 -21.82
CA VAL A 141 -12.81 -10.05 -23.04
C VAL A 141 -11.28 -10.01 -23.17
N SER A 142 -10.57 -9.72 -22.08
CA SER A 142 -9.11 -9.69 -22.06
C SER A 142 -8.53 -11.08 -22.39
N TYR A 143 -9.11 -12.15 -21.86
CA TYR A 143 -8.67 -13.51 -22.17
C TYR A 143 -8.78 -13.82 -23.67
N ILE A 144 -9.88 -13.42 -24.32
CA ILE A 144 -10.07 -13.60 -25.76
C ILE A 144 -9.05 -12.78 -26.56
N ALA A 145 -8.82 -11.51 -26.16
CA ALA A 145 -7.83 -10.65 -26.79
C ALA A 145 -6.40 -11.23 -26.65
N CYS A 146 -6.06 -11.73 -25.47
CA CYS A 146 -4.80 -12.40 -25.20
C CYS A 146 -4.64 -13.67 -26.06
N ALA A 147 -5.69 -14.50 -26.18
CA ALA A 147 -5.67 -15.69 -27.02
C ALA A 147 -5.41 -15.35 -28.51
N ARG A 148 -6.04 -14.31 -29.03
CA ARG A 148 -5.76 -13.80 -30.39
C ARG A 148 -4.31 -13.37 -30.54
N ALA A 149 -3.76 -12.63 -29.55
CA ALA A 149 -2.37 -12.19 -29.57
C ALA A 149 -1.40 -13.39 -29.53
N MET A 150 -1.68 -14.43 -28.74
CA MET A 150 -0.87 -15.65 -28.68
C MET A 150 -0.85 -16.37 -30.03
N PHE A 151 -2.00 -16.52 -30.69
CA PHE A 151 -2.05 -17.11 -32.03
C PHE A 151 -1.31 -16.24 -33.07
N ALA A 152 -1.41 -14.90 -32.97
CA ALA A 152 -0.68 -13.98 -33.84
C ALA A 152 0.84 -13.99 -33.59
N GLY A 153 1.30 -14.40 -32.41
CA GLY A 153 2.72 -14.57 -32.06
C GLY A 153 3.44 -15.65 -32.90
N GLY A 154 2.69 -16.52 -33.58
CA GLY A 154 3.24 -17.52 -34.50
C GLY A 154 4.25 -18.45 -33.85
N ASP A 155 5.43 -18.58 -34.47
CA ASP A 155 6.49 -19.48 -33.99
C ASP A 155 7.20 -18.98 -32.72
N ALA A 156 6.96 -17.76 -32.28
CA ALA A 156 7.53 -17.24 -31.05
C ALA A 156 6.77 -17.71 -29.78
N ILE A 157 5.50 -18.07 -29.91
CA ILE A 157 4.65 -18.47 -28.80
C ILE A 157 4.08 -19.88 -29.02
N TYR A 158 4.14 -20.73 -28.00
CA TYR A 158 3.35 -21.96 -27.92
C TYR A 158 2.17 -21.72 -26.97
N PRO A 159 0.94 -21.58 -27.50
CA PRO A 159 -0.22 -21.26 -26.68
C PRO A 159 -0.65 -22.43 -25.80
N GLN A 160 -0.85 -22.14 -24.50
CA GLN A 160 -1.39 -23.07 -23.52
C GLN A 160 -2.60 -22.40 -22.83
N PHE A 161 -3.80 -22.91 -23.09
CA PHE A 161 -5.05 -22.30 -22.60
C PHE A 161 -5.58 -23.04 -21.39
N ALA A 162 -5.43 -22.46 -20.20
CA ALA A 162 -5.95 -23.01 -18.96
C ALA A 162 -7.38 -22.49 -18.72
N THR A 163 -8.37 -23.36 -18.80
CA THR A 163 -9.77 -23.01 -18.61
C THR A 163 -10.63 -24.20 -18.22
N HIS A 164 -11.68 -23.97 -17.42
CA HIS A 164 -12.77 -24.92 -17.13
C HIS A 164 -14.12 -24.38 -17.63
N ASN A 165 -14.09 -23.35 -18.49
CA ASN A 165 -15.29 -22.70 -19.01
C ASN A 165 -15.53 -23.13 -20.45
N ALA A 166 -16.67 -23.78 -20.73
CA ALA A 166 -17.03 -24.31 -22.04
C ALA A 166 -17.11 -23.23 -23.12
N HIS A 167 -17.67 -22.05 -22.81
CA HIS A 167 -17.72 -20.93 -23.75
C HIS A 167 -16.30 -20.46 -24.13
N THR A 168 -15.40 -20.31 -23.14
CA THR A 168 -14.00 -19.94 -23.40
C THR A 168 -13.31 -20.97 -24.29
N LEU A 169 -13.52 -22.27 -24.01
CA LEU A 169 -12.96 -23.37 -24.82
C LEU A 169 -13.46 -23.28 -26.27
N ALA A 170 -14.76 -23.12 -26.50
CA ALA A 170 -15.35 -22.99 -27.83
C ALA A 170 -14.84 -21.76 -28.59
N VAL A 171 -14.64 -20.61 -27.90
CA VAL A 171 -14.04 -19.40 -28.49
C VAL A 171 -12.60 -19.67 -28.93
N ILE A 172 -11.77 -20.30 -28.08
CA ILE A 172 -10.38 -20.62 -28.43
C ILE A 172 -10.33 -21.55 -29.64
N GLU A 173 -11.19 -22.54 -29.67
CA GLU A 173 -11.32 -23.47 -30.80
C GLU A 173 -11.66 -22.73 -32.10
N THR A 174 -12.63 -21.81 -32.04
CA THR A 174 -13.03 -21.00 -33.19
C THR A 174 -11.87 -20.08 -33.65
N LEU A 175 -11.12 -19.50 -32.73
CA LEU A 175 -9.95 -18.68 -33.03
C LEU A 175 -8.79 -19.47 -33.62
N ALA A 176 -8.62 -20.73 -33.19
CA ALA A 176 -7.56 -21.62 -33.67
C ALA A 176 -7.79 -22.03 -35.15
N ALA A 177 -9.02 -22.01 -35.65
CA ALA A 177 -9.38 -22.47 -36.99
C ALA A 177 -8.84 -23.90 -37.29
N SER A 178 -7.86 -24.01 -38.19
CA SER A 178 -7.20 -25.30 -38.54
C SER A 178 -5.92 -25.57 -37.75
N ARG A 179 -5.52 -24.69 -36.84
CA ARG A 179 -4.28 -24.85 -36.04
C ARG A 179 -4.43 -25.97 -35.01
N THR A 180 -3.37 -26.74 -34.84
CA THR A 180 -3.27 -27.80 -33.82
C THR A 180 -2.02 -27.65 -32.95
N ASP A 181 -1.24 -26.59 -33.15
CA ASP A 181 0.02 -26.31 -32.47
C ASP A 181 -0.17 -25.53 -31.17
N PHE A 182 -1.13 -25.94 -30.36
CA PHE A 182 -1.44 -25.40 -29.03
C PHE A 182 -1.99 -26.53 -28.14
N GLU A 183 -2.15 -26.26 -26.85
CA GLU A 183 -2.78 -27.21 -25.92
C GLU A 183 -3.78 -26.52 -25.01
N PHE A 184 -4.74 -27.30 -24.52
CA PHE A 184 -5.55 -26.92 -23.36
C PHE A 184 -4.93 -27.45 -22.07
N GLN A 185 -5.21 -26.75 -20.96
CA GLN A 185 -4.80 -27.18 -19.63
C GLN A 185 -5.99 -27.18 -18.68
N ARG A 186 -6.09 -28.21 -17.85
CA ARG A 186 -7.07 -28.31 -16.76
C ARG A 186 -6.42 -28.72 -15.46
N LEU A 187 -7.07 -28.41 -14.37
CA LEU A 187 -6.66 -28.89 -13.05
C LEU A 187 -7.13 -30.33 -12.83
N HIS A 188 -6.33 -31.11 -12.12
CA HIS A 188 -6.73 -32.44 -11.67
C HIS A 188 -8.00 -32.38 -10.83
N GLY A 189 -8.97 -33.26 -11.08
CA GLY A 189 -10.26 -33.26 -10.41
C GLY A 189 -11.26 -32.21 -10.88
N MET A 190 -10.92 -31.40 -11.92
CA MET A 190 -11.80 -30.39 -12.47
C MET A 190 -11.93 -30.49 -13.99
N GLY A 191 -13.14 -30.24 -14.50
CA GLY A 191 -13.41 -30.14 -15.94
C GLY A 191 -13.30 -31.43 -16.73
N GLU A 192 -13.26 -32.61 -16.13
CA GLU A 192 -13.11 -33.91 -16.82
C GLU A 192 -14.20 -34.10 -17.87
N ALA A 193 -15.46 -34.04 -17.46
CA ALA A 193 -16.60 -34.18 -18.37
C ALA A 193 -16.59 -33.18 -19.53
N LEU A 194 -16.16 -31.92 -19.28
CA LEU A 194 -16.05 -30.89 -20.32
C LEU A 194 -15.04 -31.32 -21.40
N TYR A 195 -13.87 -31.80 -20.98
CA TYR A 195 -12.81 -32.17 -21.91
C TYR A 195 -13.09 -33.52 -22.60
N ASP A 196 -13.77 -34.45 -21.95
CA ASP A 196 -14.23 -35.69 -22.56
C ASP A 196 -15.22 -35.40 -23.70
N VAL A 197 -16.22 -34.54 -23.45
CA VAL A 197 -17.17 -34.09 -24.48
C VAL A 197 -16.44 -33.36 -25.62
N PHE A 198 -15.49 -32.48 -25.30
CA PHE A 198 -14.70 -31.77 -26.30
C PHE A 198 -13.95 -32.75 -27.23
N HIS A 199 -13.27 -33.73 -26.66
CA HIS A 199 -12.53 -34.74 -27.44
C HIS A 199 -13.45 -35.66 -28.25
N ASP A 200 -14.61 -36.01 -27.69
CA ASP A 200 -15.59 -36.87 -28.38
C ASP A 200 -16.26 -36.17 -29.57
N LEU A 201 -16.65 -34.90 -29.40
CA LEU A 201 -17.25 -34.12 -30.50
C LEU A 201 -16.28 -33.89 -31.66
N ARG A 202 -14.98 -33.96 -31.40
CA ARG A 202 -13.93 -33.69 -32.37
C ARG A 202 -13.30 -34.92 -33.03
N LYS A 203 -13.72 -36.12 -32.72
CA LYS A 203 -13.23 -37.32 -33.42
C LYS A 203 -13.71 -37.30 -34.88
N PRO A 204 -12.81 -37.34 -35.91
CA PRO A 204 -11.35 -37.56 -35.91
C PRO A 204 -10.51 -36.27 -35.98
N ALA A 205 -11.09 -35.07 -36.03
CA ALA A 205 -10.39 -33.80 -36.27
C ALA A 205 -9.51 -33.33 -35.08
N ALA A 206 -9.75 -33.83 -33.86
CA ALA A 206 -8.96 -33.48 -32.66
C ALA A 206 -7.56 -34.14 -32.60
N ARG A 207 -7.13 -34.84 -33.64
CA ARG A 207 -5.79 -35.40 -33.70
C ARG A 207 -4.76 -34.28 -33.71
N GLY A 208 -4.12 -34.04 -32.54
CA GLY A 208 -3.03 -33.08 -32.39
C GLY A 208 -3.22 -32.02 -31.30
N ILE A 209 -4.46 -31.77 -30.84
CA ILE A 209 -4.67 -30.82 -29.73
C ILE A 209 -4.64 -31.59 -28.41
N GLY A 210 -3.58 -31.36 -27.62
CA GLY A 210 -3.43 -32.01 -26.31
C GLY A 210 -4.23 -31.34 -25.22
N THR A 211 -4.63 -32.12 -24.21
CA THR A 211 -5.09 -31.58 -22.92
C THR A 211 -4.13 -32.02 -21.84
N ARG A 212 -3.44 -31.04 -21.22
CA ARG A 212 -2.53 -31.31 -20.11
C ARG A 212 -3.27 -31.17 -18.79
N VAL A 213 -3.07 -32.13 -17.90
CA VAL A 213 -3.62 -32.11 -16.55
C VAL A 213 -2.55 -31.54 -15.60
N TYR A 214 -2.87 -30.46 -14.93
CA TYR A 214 -2.04 -29.90 -13.85
C TYR A 214 -2.46 -30.56 -12.53
N ALA A 215 -1.50 -31.20 -11.86
CA ALA A 215 -1.71 -31.78 -10.54
C ALA A 215 -0.59 -31.31 -9.60
N PRO A 216 -0.93 -30.81 -8.41
CA PRO A 216 0.08 -30.48 -7.41
C PRO A 216 0.70 -31.77 -6.85
N VAL A 217 2.00 -31.72 -6.57
CA VAL A 217 2.75 -32.81 -5.94
C VAL A 217 3.38 -32.30 -4.67
N GLY A 218 3.09 -32.93 -3.54
CA GLY A 218 3.61 -32.55 -2.24
C GLY A 218 2.95 -33.32 -1.10
N SER A 219 3.35 -33.06 0.13
CA SER A 219 2.68 -33.57 1.32
C SER A 219 1.29 -32.94 1.48
N HIS A 220 0.43 -33.54 2.29
CA HIS A 220 -0.89 -32.97 2.58
C HIS A 220 -0.79 -31.54 3.14
N GLU A 221 0.20 -31.27 3.99
CA GLU A 221 0.44 -29.97 4.58
C GLU A 221 0.83 -28.93 3.53
N ASP A 222 1.70 -29.28 2.57
CA ASP A 222 2.13 -28.40 1.48
C ASP A 222 0.98 -28.07 0.50
N LEU A 223 0.03 -29.01 0.35
CA LEU A 223 -1.08 -28.88 -0.60
C LEU A 223 -2.31 -28.15 -0.03
N LEU A 224 -2.38 -27.94 1.29
CA LEU A 224 -3.57 -27.36 1.93
C LEU A 224 -3.93 -25.98 1.35
N ALA A 225 -2.96 -25.10 1.20
CA ALA A 225 -3.18 -23.76 0.63
C ALA A 225 -3.66 -23.82 -0.84
N TYR A 226 -3.17 -24.78 -1.61
CA TYR A 226 -3.65 -25.03 -2.98
C TYR A 226 -5.11 -25.50 -2.99
N LEU A 227 -5.47 -26.44 -2.13
CA LEU A 227 -6.82 -27.01 -2.05
C LEU A 227 -7.83 -25.95 -1.60
N VAL A 228 -7.49 -25.15 -0.59
CA VAL A 228 -8.36 -24.06 -0.11
C VAL A 228 -8.66 -23.05 -1.22
N ARG A 229 -7.66 -22.63 -2.01
CA ARG A 229 -7.90 -21.73 -3.15
C ARG A 229 -8.84 -22.36 -4.19
N ARG A 230 -8.71 -23.66 -4.44
CA ARG A 230 -9.62 -24.37 -5.38
C ARG A 230 -11.05 -24.44 -4.87
N LEU A 231 -11.24 -24.68 -3.56
CA LEU A 231 -12.56 -24.68 -2.95
C LEU A 231 -13.22 -23.29 -3.04
N LEU A 232 -12.46 -22.22 -2.76
CA LEU A 232 -12.95 -20.85 -2.87
C LEU A 232 -13.30 -20.47 -4.31
N GLU A 233 -12.46 -20.87 -5.28
CA GLU A 233 -12.71 -20.62 -6.70
C GLU A 233 -13.99 -21.32 -7.18
N ASN A 234 -14.21 -22.57 -6.79
CA ASN A 234 -15.39 -23.33 -7.15
C ASN A 234 -16.66 -22.83 -6.44
N GLY A 235 -16.53 -22.38 -5.20
CA GLY A 235 -17.63 -21.86 -4.40
C GLY A 235 -18.06 -20.42 -4.76
N ALA A 236 -17.29 -19.70 -5.58
CA ALA A 236 -17.66 -18.34 -5.97
C ALA A 236 -18.91 -18.32 -6.84
N ASN A 237 -19.94 -17.55 -6.44
CA ASN A 237 -21.23 -17.42 -7.17
C ASN A 237 -21.07 -16.99 -8.64
N THR A 238 -19.94 -16.40 -8.99
CA THR A 238 -19.60 -15.99 -10.36
C THR A 238 -18.82 -17.04 -11.15
N SER A 239 -18.46 -18.17 -10.53
CA SER A 239 -17.73 -19.25 -11.22
C SER A 239 -18.63 -19.90 -12.27
N PHE A 240 -18.03 -20.34 -13.39
CA PHE A 240 -18.78 -21.06 -14.43
C PHE A 240 -19.37 -22.37 -13.88
N VAL A 241 -18.62 -23.06 -13.02
CA VAL A 241 -19.04 -24.33 -12.40
C VAL A 241 -20.26 -24.13 -11.50
N ASN A 242 -20.26 -23.08 -10.69
CA ASN A 242 -21.37 -22.77 -9.80
C ASN A 242 -22.63 -22.37 -10.59
N ARG A 243 -22.49 -21.53 -11.63
CA ARG A 243 -23.59 -21.15 -12.52
C ARG A 243 -24.15 -22.32 -13.34
N LEU A 244 -23.32 -23.28 -13.69
CA LEU A 244 -23.76 -24.49 -14.40
C LEU A 244 -24.51 -25.46 -13.46
N ALA A 245 -24.18 -25.44 -12.17
CA ALA A 245 -24.90 -26.22 -11.16
C ALA A 245 -26.24 -25.61 -10.73
N ASP A 246 -26.52 -24.38 -11.11
CA ASP A 246 -27.79 -23.69 -10.89
C ASP A 246 -28.76 -24.08 -12.02
N GLU A 247 -29.68 -25.00 -11.72
CA GLU A 247 -30.67 -25.50 -12.67
C GLU A 247 -31.66 -24.42 -13.16
N GLU A 248 -31.79 -23.30 -12.42
CA GLU A 248 -32.65 -22.19 -12.79
C GLU A 248 -31.94 -21.14 -13.68
N ALA A 249 -30.61 -21.21 -13.82
CA ALA A 249 -29.86 -20.26 -14.63
C ALA A 249 -30.10 -20.48 -16.13
N PRO A 250 -30.59 -19.47 -16.89
CA PRO A 250 -30.78 -19.59 -18.34
C PRO A 250 -29.43 -19.88 -19.04
N ILE A 251 -29.42 -20.85 -19.94
CA ILE A 251 -28.22 -21.21 -20.71
C ILE A 251 -27.69 -20.00 -21.49
N ASP A 252 -28.56 -19.16 -22.05
CA ASP A 252 -28.18 -17.96 -22.79
C ASP A 252 -27.38 -16.96 -21.93
N ASP A 253 -27.67 -16.86 -20.62
CA ASP A 253 -26.90 -16.04 -19.70
C ASP A 253 -25.50 -16.63 -19.38
N ILE A 254 -25.39 -17.95 -19.42
CA ILE A 254 -24.13 -18.68 -19.15
C ILE A 254 -23.17 -18.54 -20.34
N VAL A 255 -23.72 -18.53 -21.57
CA VAL A 255 -22.95 -18.46 -22.83
C VAL A 255 -22.97 -17.06 -23.46
N ALA A 256 -23.46 -16.04 -22.75
CA ALA A 256 -23.55 -14.67 -23.25
C ALA A 256 -22.18 -14.16 -23.74
N ASP A 257 -22.17 -13.44 -24.88
CA ASP A 257 -20.95 -12.83 -25.41
C ASP A 257 -20.39 -11.80 -24.44
N PRO A 258 -19.18 -11.99 -23.89
CA PRO A 258 -18.57 -11.07 -22.94
C PRO A 258 -18.28 -9.69 -23.55
N VAL A 259 -18.09 -9.59 -24.88
CA VAL A 259 -17.88 -8.30 -25.57
C VAL A 259 -19.18 -7.51 -25.58
N ALA A 260 -20.30 -8.16 -25.96
CA ALA A 260 -21.62 -7.52 -25.92
C ALA A 260 -21.98 -7.14 -24.48
N THR A 261 -21.76 -8.03 -23.53
CA THR A 261 -22.01 -7.78 -22.10
C THR A 261 -21.20 -6.57 -21.59
N LEU A 262 -19.91 -6.50 -21.86
CA LEU A 262 -19.08 -5.38 -21.41
C LEU A 262 -19.45 -4.07 -22.11
N SER A 263 -19.82 -4.14 -23.39
CA SER A 263 -20.18 -2.97 -24.19
C SER A 263 -21.50 -2.33 -23.74
N SER A 264 -22.43 -3.10 -23.21
CA SER A 264 -23.70 -2.61 -22.68
C SER A 264 -23.57 -1.90 -21.32
N LEU A 265 -22.43 -2.03 -20.64
CA LEU A 265 -22.22 -1.49 -19.29
C LEU A 265 -21.69 -0.05 -19.32
N THR A 266 -22.33 0.83 -18.55
CA THR A 266 -21.86 2.20 -18.30
C THR A 266 -21.97 2.51 -16.80
N PRO A 267 -20.86 2.77 -16.12
CA PRO A 267 -19.47 2.66 -16.56
C PRO A 267 -19.04 1.19 -16.76
N ARG A 268 -18.02 0.98 -17.58
CA ARG A 268 -17.46 -0.38 -17.78
C ARG A 268 -16.79 -0.95 -16.55
N ARG A 269 -16.25 -0.10 -15.66
CA ARG A 269 -15.76 -0.52 -14.33
C ARG A 269 -16.93 -0.87 -13.42
N ASN A 270 -16.67 -1.66 -12.37
CA ASN A 270 -17.68 -1.96 -11.36
C ASN A 270 -17.97 -0.70 -10.51
N PRO A 271 -19.18 -0.11 -10.54
CA PRO A 271 -19.48 1.10 -9.79
C PRO A 271 -19.55 0.88 -8.27
N ARG A 272 -19.67 -0.39 -7.81
CA ARG A 272 -19.62 -0.73 -6.38
C ARG A 272 -18.20 -0.76 -5.84
N LEU A 273 -17.19 -0.81 -6.71
CA LEU A 273 -15.79 -0.71 -6.35
C LEU A 273 -15.33 0.73 -6.61
N LEU A 274 -15.33 1.54 -5.58
CA LEU A 274 -14.78 2.89 -5.64
C LEU A 274 -13.28 2.82 -5.93
N LEU A 275 -12.72 3.84 -6.57
CA LEU A 275 -11.27 3.92 -6.73
C LEU A 275 -10.60 4.05 -5.35
N PRO A 276 -9.35 3.58 -5.18
CA PRO A 276 -8.68 3.60 -3.88
C PRO A 276 -8.65 4.97 -3.19
N HIS A 277 -8.56 6.07 -3.96
CA HIS A 277 -8.60 7.42 -3.41
C HIS A 277 -10.01 7.91 -3.03
N ASP A 278 -11.07 7.28 -3.55
CA ASP A 278 -12.47 7.64 -3.31
C ASP A 278 -13.17 6.69 -2.32
N MET A 279 -12.42 5.79 -1.66
CA MET A 279 -12.99 4.77 -0.76
C MET A 279 -13.73 5.36 0.43
N LEU A 280 -13.30 6.51 0.90
CA LEU A 280 -13.91 7.20 2.03
C LEU A 280 -14.99 8.15 1.50
N PRO A 281 -16.25 8.03 1.97
CA PRO A 281 -17.37 8.78 1.36
C PRO A 281 -17.30 10.30 1.58
N ASP A 282 -16.44 10.72 2.48
CA ASP A 282 -16.41 12.07 3.04
C ASP A 282 -15.04 12.76 2.96
N ARG A 283 -14.01 12.10 2.50
CA ARG A 283 -12.68 12.65 2.26
C ARG A 283 -11.90 11.79 1.27
N LYS A 284 -10.87 12.36 0.66
CA LYS A 284 -9.92 11.59 -0.13
C LYS A 284 -9.06 10.72 0.78
N ASN A 285 -8.82 9.48 0.37
CA ASN A 285 -7.80 8.62 0.94
C ASN A 285 -6.41 9.07 0.45
N SER A 286 -5.39 8.94 1.27
CA SER A 286 -4.02 9.30 0.90
C SER A 286 -3.46 8.45 -0.23
N GLN A 287 -2.74 9.07 -1.15
CA GLN A 287 -2.17 8.40 -2.29
C GLN A 287 -0.88 7.66 -1.93
N GLY A 288 -0.82 6.38 -2.32
CA GLY A 288 0.37 5.56 -2.23
C GLY A 288 0.76 4.91 -3.56
N PHE A 289 1.74 4.02 -3.50
CA PHE A 289 2.21 3.20 -4.62
C PHE A 289 2.88 1.92 -4.10
N PHE A 290 3.10 0.96 -4.98
CA PHE A 290 3.83 -0.25 -4.64
C PHE A 290 5.33 -0.08 -4.93
N TRP A 291 6.18 -0.41 -3.94
CA TRP A 291 7.63 -0.41 -4.10
C TRP A 291 8.15 -1.51 -5.06
N SER A 292 7.31 -2.47 -5.36
CA SER A 292 7.54 -3.52 -6.35
C SER A 292 7.27 -3.07 -7.79
N ASP A 293 6.57 -1.94 -7.99
CA ASP A 293 6.34 -1.34 -9.30
C ASP A 293 7.50 -0.38 -9.66
N PRO A 294 8.39 -0.75 -10.61
CA PRO A 294 9.53 0.08 -10.99
C PRO A 294 9.12 1.45 -11.57
N ALA A 295 7.97 1.54 -12.22
CA ALA A 295 7.48 2.79 -12.79
C ALA A 295 7.16 3.84 -11.71
N ALA A 296 6.75 3.40 -10.52
CA ALA A 296 6.52 4.25 -9.36
C ALA A 296 7.75 4.38 -8.46
N ALA A 297 8.42 3.26 -8.18
CA ALA A 297 9.52 3.20 -7.21
C ALA A 297 10.80 3.92 -7.69
N ALA A 298 11.20 3.76 -8.97
CA ALA A 298 12.45 4.34 -9.46
C ALA A 298 12.43 5.89 -9.44
N PRO A 299 11.40 6.59 -9.92
CA PRO A 299 11.30 8.04 -9.79
C PRO A 299 11.28 8.50 -8.34
N ALA A 300 10.56 7.80 -7.45
CA ALA A 300 10.49 8.14 -6.03
C ALA A 300 11.88 8.04 -5.37
N LEU A 301 12.63 6.95 -5.60
CA LEU A 301 13.99 6.79 -5.09
C LEU A 301 14.96 7.85 -5.62
N ALA A 302 14.85 8.20 -6.91
CA ALA A 302 15.67 9.24 -7.50
C ALA A 302 15.38 10.62 -6.87
N GLU A 303 14.11 10.93 -6.63
CA GLU A 303 13.70 12.18 -5.98
C GLU A 303 14.13 12.22 -4.50
N MET A 304 13.98 11.13 -3.77
CA MET A 304 14.48 11.01 -2.39
C MET A 304 15.97 11.31 -2.30
N LYS A 305 16.78 10.80 -3.24
CA LYS A 305 18.23 11.09 -3.29
C LYS A 305 18.50 12.57 -3.58
N ARG A 306 17.77 13.16 -4.55
CA ARG A 306 17.94 14.58 -4.91
C ARG A 306 17.55 15.50 -3.76
N SER A 307 16.46 15.22 -3.07
CA SER A 307 15.92 16.08 -2.01
C SER A 307 16.84 16.21 -0.79
N LEU A 308 17.73 15.24 -0.56
CA LEU A 308 18.74 15.27 0.51
C LEU A 308 20.15 15.70 0.03
N ALA A 309 20.30 16.12 -1.22
CA ALA A 309 21.58 16.61 -1.72
C ALA A 309 21.96 17.99 -1.11
N SER A 310 20.99 18.77 -0.67
CA SER A 310 21.20 20.02 0.08
C SER A 310 21.22 19.75 1.59
N SER A 311 21.94 20.62 2.33
CA SER A 311 21.96 20.56 3.79
C SER A 311 20.55 20.78 4.36
N GLN A 312 20.12 19.93 5.26
CA GLN A 312 18.85 20.05 5.97
C GLN A 312 19.08 20.85 7.25
N LEU A 313 18.26 21.87 7.48
CA LEU A 313 18.36 22.71 8.66
C LEU A 313 16.96 22.93 9.27
N ALA A 314 16.82 22.57 10.53
CA ALA A 314 15.66 22.87 11.35
C ALA A 314 15.99 24.02 12.32
N ILE A 315 15.16 25.05 12.39
CA ILE A 315 15.35 26.19 13.29
C ILE A 315 14.10 26.33 14.16
N ALA A 316 14.30 26.39 15.47
CA ALA A 316 13.23 26.69 16.40
C ALA A 316 12.63 28.08 16.13
N SER A 317 11.33 28.23 16.31
CA SER A 317 10.65 29.52 16.18
C SER A 317 11.27 30.56 17.14
N GLY A 318 11.67 31.71 16.59
CA GLY A 318 12.33 32.78 17.33
C GLY A 318 13.83 32.55 17.55
N ALA A 319 14.43 31.48 17.02
CA ALA A 319 15.84 31.16 17.19
C ALA A 319 16.70 31.42 15.94
N GLU A 320 16.22 32.19 14.97
CA GLU A 320 16.89 32.44 13.68
C GLU A 320 18.29 33.05 13.83
N ASN A 321 18.55 33.75 14.91
CA ASN A 321 19.85 34.40 15.24
C ASN A 321 20.67 33.62 16.28
N ALA A 322 20.22 32.45 16.72
CA ALA A 322 20.92 31.67 17.73
C ALA A 322 22.18 31.00 17.16
N ARG A 323 23.25 30.92 18.00
CA ARG A 323 24.58 30.42 17.57
C ARG A 323 24.80 28.93 17.84
N GLY A 324 23.90 28.22 18.51
CA GLY A 324 24.04 26.81 18.85
C GLY A 324 23.42 25.89 17.79
N VAL A 325 24.24 25.19 17.04
CA VAL A 325 23.80 24.22 16.03
C VAL A 325 24.19 22.82 16.46
N LYS A 326 23.23 21.91 16.48
CA LYS A 326 23.42 20.48 16.81
C LYS A 326 23.27 19.61 15.55
N SER A 327 24.17 18.67 15.36
CA SER A 327 24.10 17.75 14.22
C SER A 327 23.04 16.68 14.45
N VAL A 328 22.24 16.42 13.44
CA VAL A 328 21.30 15.29 13.35
C VAL A 328 21.97 14.18 12.54
N LEU A 329 22.09 13.01 13.14
CA LEU A 329 22.84 11.88 12.58
C LEU A 329 21.90 10.74 12.16
N ASP A 330 22.32 10.02 11.11
CA ASP A 330 21.63 8.80 10.64
C ASP A 330 21.76 7.68 11.69
N PRO A 331 20.68 7.11 12.22
CA PRO A 331 20.74 6.08 13.24
C PRO A 331 21.37 4.76 12.73
N SER A 332 21.34 4.51 11.42
CA SER A 332 21.95 3.32 10.80
C SER A 332 23.47 3.44 10.62
N ASP A 333 23.98 4.67 10.51
CA ASP A 333 25.42 4.97 10.44
C ASP A 333 25.67 6.37 11.00
N ARG A 334 25.97 6.44 12.29
CA ARG A 334 26.17 7.70 13.03
C ARG A 334 27.35 8.57 12.56
N ARG A 335 28.15 8.10 11.60
CA ARG A 335 29.16 8.92 10.90
C ARG A 335 28.53 9.81 9.82
N ARG A 336 27.29 9.51 9.43
CA ARG A 336 26.57 10.25 8.41
C ARG A 336 25.69 11.32 9.05
N LYS A 337 25.97 12.55 8.68
CA LYS A 337 25.14 13.69 9.06
C LYS A 337 23.95 13.77 8.09
N VAL A 338 22.75 13.87 8.64
CA VAL A 338 21.50 14.10 7.89
C VAL A 338 21.25 15.59 7.74
N GLY A 339 21.48 16.35 8.80
CA GLY A 339 21.27 17.78 8.82
C GLY A 339 21.67 18.39 10.16
N GLU A 340 21.11 19.56 10.44
CA GLU A 340 21.38 20.36 11.64
C GLU A 340 20.08 20.87 12.25
N VAL A 341 20.11 21.12 13.55
CA VAL A 341 19.01 21.75 14.29
C VAL A 341 19.53 22.88 15.19
N VAL A 342 18.81 23.98 15.18
CA VAL A 342 18.92 25.06 16.20
C VAL A 342 17.77 24.84 17.19
N GLU A 343 18.12 24.40 18.40
CA GLU A 343 17.14 24.02 19.42
C GLU A 343 16.54 25.26 20.11
N ALA A 344 15.28 25.14 20.54
CA ALA A 344 14.62 26.13 21.36
C ALA A 344 15.19 26.15 22.77
N THR A 345 15.28 27.36 23.37
CA THR A 345 15.54 27.53 24.80
C THR A 345 14.22 27.69 25.58
N PRO A 346 14.23 27.60 26.92
CA PRO A 346 13.07 27.93 27.74
C PRO A 346 12.50 29.35 27.48
N GLU A 347 13.35 30.31 27.13
CA GLU A 347 12.93 31.68 26.78
C GLU A 347 12.21 31.71 25.45
N HIS A 348 12.71 30.99 24.41
CA HIS A 348 12.00 30.84 23.14
C HIS A 348 10.62 30.22 23.35
N ALA A 349 10.50 29.19 24.20
CA ALA A 349 9.23 28.55 24.52
C ALA A 349 8.23 29.52 25.17
N LYS A 350 8.67 30.38 26.10
CA LYS A 350 7.83 31.41 26.74
C LYS A 350 7.36 32.46 25.76
N VAL A 351 8.25 32.93 24.86
CA VAL A 351 7.92 33.92 23.83
C VAL A 351 6.91 33.33 22.84
N ALA A 352 7.12 32.06 22.39
CA ALA A 352 6.20 31.35 21.53
C ALA A 352 4.81 31.17 22.18
N LEU A 353 4.76 30.79 23.47
CA LEU A 353 3.50 30.68 24.21
C LEU A 353 2.76 32.05 24.28
N GLN A 354 3.48 33.13 24.51
CA GLN A 354 2.89 34.47 24.52
C GLN A 354 2.34 34.86 23.14
N SER A 355 3.05 34.56 22.06
CA SER A 355 2.62 34.81 20.69
C SER A 355 1.39 33.99 20.35
N ALA A 356 1.44 32.68 20.58
CA ALA A 356 0.34 31.74 20.36
C ALA A 356 -0.93 32.12 21.13
N HIS A 357 -0.77 32.58 22.38
CA HIS A 357 -1.90 33.00 23.22
C HIS A 357 -2.62 34.22 22.64
N ARG A 358 -1.91 35.15 22.04
CA ARG A 358 -2.52 36.32 21.38
C ARG A 358 -3.23 35.95 20.08
N ALA A 359 -2.66 35.01 19.29
CA ALA A 359 -3.19 34.61 17.99
C ALA A 359 -4.35 33.60 18.10
N ALA A 360 -4.49 32.90 19.22
CA ALA A 360 -5.47 31.83 19.39
C ALA A 360 -6.92 32.25 19.13
N HIS A 361 -7.30 33.47 19.57
CA HIS A 361 -8.66 33.97 19.38
C HIS A 361 -9.00 34.20 17.90
N ASP A 362 -8.10 34.84 17.16
CA ASP A 362 -8.32 35.16 15.74
C ASP A 362 -8.32 33.86 14.89
N TRP A 363 -7.49 32.87 15.27
CA TRP A 363 -7.49 31.55 14.66
C TRP A 363 -8.81 30.79 14.89
N ASP A 364 -9.36 30.82 16.10
CA ASP A 364 -10.66 30.24 16.41
C ASP A 364 -11.79 30.94 15.63
N ALA A 365 -11.76 32.30 15.62
CA ALA A 365 -12.75 33.11 14.93
C ALA A 365 -12.78 32.92 13.40
N LEU A 366 -11.71 32.38 12.81
CA LEU A 366 -11.66 32.02 11.37
C LEU A 366 -12.74 31.02 10.97
N GLY A 367 -13.22 30.18 11.90
CA GLY A 367 -14.27 29.18 11.69
C GLY A 367 -13.75 27.84 11.17
N GLY A 368 -14.56 26.81 11.34
CA GLY A 368 -14.20 25.42 11.02
C GLY A 368 -13.92 25.17 9.55
N ASP A 369 -14.66 25.79 8.62
CA ASP A 369 -14.52 25.58 7.19
C ASP A 369 -13.19 26.16 6.64
N ALA A 370 -12.82 27.36 7.08
CA ALA A 370 -11.58 27.99 6.63
C ALA A 370 -10.35 27.22 7.15
N ARG A 371 -10.37 26.81 8.44
CA ARG A 371 -9.30 25.95 8.99
C ARG A 371 -9.21 24.61 8.27
N ALA A 372 -10.36 23.99 7.95
CA ALA A 372 -10.41 22.74 7.19
C ALA A 372 -9.77 22.89 5.80
N THR A 373 -10.06 23.97 5.09
CA THR A 373 -9.47 24.25 3.77
C THR A 373 -7.95 24.36 3.83
N ILE A 374 -7.41 24.99 4.87
CA ILE A 374 -5.96 25.07 5.10
C ILE A 374 -5.36 23.68 5.35
N LEU A 375 -6.00 22.85 6.20
CA LEU A 375 -5.51 21.50 6.49
C LEU A 375 -5.56 20.58 5.28
N GLU A 376 -6.61 20.66 4.44
CA GLU A 376 -6.67 19.90 3.19
C GLU A 376 -5.56 20.30 2.21
N ARG A 377 -5.28 21.60 2.10
CA ARG A 377 -4.15 22.09 1.31
C ARG A 377 -2.81 21.57 1.87
N ALA A 378 -2.66 21.51 3.20
CA ALA A 378 -1.47 20.93 3.82
C ALA A 378 -1.32 19.44 3.47
N ALA A 379 -2.41 18.67 3.45
CA ALA A 379 -2.38 17.27 3.03
C ALA A 379 -1.90 17.11 1.57
N ASP A 380 -2.39 17.96 0.67
CA ASP A 380 -1.96 17.95 -0.74
C ASP A 380 -0.47 18.34 -0.88
N LEU A 381 0.03 19.25 -0.05
CA LEU A 381 1.45 19.62 0.00
C LEU A 381 2.33 18.48 0.55
N TYR A 382 1.86 17.74 1.55
CA TYR A 382 2.56 16.56 2.07
C TYR A 382 2.68 15.46 1.00
N GLU A 383 1.62 15.24 0.22
CA GLU A 383 1.66 14.31 -0.91
C GLU A 383 2.55 14.81 -2.06
N ARG A 384 2.57 16.13 -2.33
CA ARG A 384 3.49 16.74 -3.31
C ARG A 384 4.95 16.48 -2.94
N ASP A 385 5.31 16.72 -1.68
CA ASP A 385 6.69 16.66 -1.19
C ASP A 385 7.02 15.30 -0.54
N ARG A 386 6.19 14.27 -0.81
CA ARG A 386 6.30 12.95 -0.19
C ARG A 386 7.70 12.32 -0.30
N ALA A 387 8.39 12.53 -1.41
CA ALA A 387 9.72 11.97 -1.60
C ALA A 387 10.74 12.55 -0.62
N HIS A 388 10.67 13.86 -0.36
CA HIS A 388 11.50 14.54 0.64
C HIS A 388 11.17 14.05 2.06
N LEU A 389 9.89 14.00 2.41
CA LEU A 389 9.44 13.55 3.73
C LEU A 389 9.81 12.06 3.97
N MET A 390 9.64 11.19 2.97
CA MET A 390 10.10 9.80 3.04
C MET A 390 11.62 9.70 3.22
N ALA A 391 12.37 10.52 2.50
CA ALA A 391 13.82 10.53 2.60
C ALA A 391 14.32 10.93 4.00
N LEU A 392 13.68 11.93 4.62
CA LEU A 392 13.93 12.28 6.02
C LEU A 392 13.52 11.16 6.97
N ALA A 393 12.34 10.55 6.81
CA ALA A 393 11.90 9.41 7.63
C ALA A 393 12.89 8.24 7.59
N VAL A 394 13.44 7.93 6.42
CA VAL A 394 14.46 6.88 6.26
C VAL A 394 15.78 7.26 6.92
N ARG A 395 16.25 8.50 6.70
CA ARG A 395 17.61 8.90 7.09
C ARG A 395 17.71 9.38 8.53
N GLU A 396 16.68 10.04 9.06
CA GLU A 396 16.65 10.58 10.41
C GLU A 396 16.05 9.60 11.42
N ALA A 397 14.96 8.90 11.03
CA ALA A 397 14.25 7.99 11.93
C ALA A 397 14.54 6.50 11.67
N GLY A 398 15.37 6.16 10.67
CA GLY A 398 15.72 4.77 10.35
C GLY A 398 14.55 3.94 9.81
N LYS A 399 13.54 4.55 9.22
CA LYS A 399 12.37 3.86 8.67
C LYS A 399 12.73 3.06 7.41
N THR A 400 12.03 1.95 7.21
CA THR A 400 12.07 1.25 5.92
C THR A 400 11.32 2.05 4.85
N LEU A 401 11.57 1.79 3.57
CA LEU A 401 10.87 2.47 2.49
C LEU A 401 9.34 2.34 2.57
N PRO A 402 8.76 1.14 2.83
CA PRO A 402 7.32 1.00 3.01
C PRO A 402 6.79 1.78 4.21
N THR A 403 7.48 1.74 5.36
CA THR A 403 7.02 2.46 6.56
C THR A 403 7.18 3.97 6.43
N ALA A 404 8.18 4.46 5.67
CA ALA A 404 8.31 5.88 5.35
C ALA A 404 7.17 6.40 4.46
N LEU A 405 6.72 5.61 3.49
CA LEU A 405 5.51 5.93 2.72
C LEU A 405 4.26 5.94 3.61
N GLY A 406 4.17 4.97 4.55
CA GLY A 406 3.11 4.91 5.56
C GLY A 406 3.03 6.17 6.41
N GLU A 407 4.16 6.70 6.88
CA GLU A 407 4.25 7.95 7.65
C GLU A 407 3.62 9.14 6.91
N VAL A 408 3.96 9.31 5.64
CA VAL A 408 3.44 10.43 4.84
C VAL A 408 1.95 10.27 4.58
N ARG A 409 1.51 9.04 4.26
CA ARG A 409 0.10 8.75 4.01
C ARG A 409 -0.76 8.98 5.26
N GLU A 410 -0.32 8.48 6.40
CA GLU A 410 -1.02 8.63 7.68
C GLU A 410 -1.10 10.11 8.08
N ALA A 411 -0.01 10.87 7.90
CA ALA A 411 -0.01 12.31 8.15
C ALA A 411 -1.02 13.06 7.27
N ALA A 412 -1.06 12.75 5.95
CA ALA A 412 -2.03 13.35 5.03
C ALA A 412 -3.48 12.96 5.39
N ASP A 413 -3.71 11.71 5.81
CA ASP A 413 -5.02 11.23 6.25
C ASP A 413 -5.47 11.89 7.56
N PHE A 414 -4.58 12.14 8.52
CA PHE A 414 -4.88 12.94 9.71
C PHE A 414 -5.32 14.36 9.36
N LEU A 415 -4.59 15.03 8.47
CA LEU A 415 -4.95 16.38 8.01
C LEU A 415 -6.36 16.42 7.41
N ARG A 416 -6.69 15.49 6.51
CA ARG A 416 -7.99 15.39 5.88
C ARG A 416 -9.09 14.96 6.86
N TYR A 417 -8.78 14.06 7.79
CA TYR A 417 -9.72 13.64 8.82
C TYR A 417 -10.12 14.79 9.74
N TYR A 418 -9.13 15.52 10.27
CA TYR A 418 -9.40 16.65 11.16
C TYR A 418 -10.00 17.86 10.42
N ALA A 419 -9.68 18.06 9.15
CA ALA A 419 -10.37 19.04 8.30
C ALA A 419 -11.88 18.74 8.21
N LYS A 420 -12.24 17.49 7.96
CA LYS A 420 -13.64 17.07 7.98
C LYS A 420 -14.32 17.33 9.33
N ARG A 421 -13.64 16.97 10.44
CA ARG A 421 -14.15 17.20 11.80
C ARG A 421 -14.33 18.69 12.09
N ALA A 422 -13.39 19.54 11.65
CA ALA A 422 -13.50 20.99 11.80
C ALA A 422 -14.77 21.55 11.15
N ARG A 423 -15.06 21.13 9.91
CA ARG A 423 -16.30 21.53 9.21
C ARG A 423 -17.56 21.04 9.92
N ALA A 424 -17.56 19.79 10.37
CA ALA A 424 -18.74 19.19 10.98
C ALA A 424 -19.08 19.79 12.36
N GLU A 425 -18.07 20.12 13.17
CA GLU A 425 -18.24 20.39 14.59
C GLU A 425 -18.01 21.86 14.97
N PHE A 426 -17.15 22.58 14.22
CA PHE A 426 -16.72 23.93 14.59
C PHE A 426 -17.19 25.02 13.64
N GLN A 427 -18.02 24.68 12.64
CA GLN A 427 -18.49 25.68 11.66
C GLN A 427 -19.79 26.36 12.11
N ASN A 428 -20.74 25.58 12.59
CA ASN A 428 -22.06 26.07 12.92
C ASN A 428 -22.45 25.67 14.35
N ALA A 429 -23.21 26.56 15.01
CA ALA A 429 -23.85 26.20 16.27
C ALA A 429 -24.95 25.16 16.03
N GLU A 430 -25.03 24.14 16.86
CA GLU A 430 -26.10 23.16 16.89
C GLU A 430 -27.31 23.74 17.63
N GLN A 431 -28.48 23.63 17.00
CA GLN A 431 -29.75 24.04 17.61
C GLN A 431 -30.17 22.99 18.63
N LEU A 432 -30.40 23.38 19.85
CA LEU A 432 -30.88 22.53 20.93
C LEU A 432 -32.40 22.74 21.15
N PRO A 433 -33.09 21.75 21.74
CA PRO A 433 -34.51 21.90 22.09
C PRO A 433 -34.77 23.09 23.02
N GLY A 434 -35.78 23.85 22.71
CA GLY A 434 -36.28 24.96 23.55
C GLY A 434 -37.78 24.73 23.90
N PRO A 435 -38.09 23.86 24.89
CA PRO A 435 -39.46 23.41 25.15
C PRO A 435 -40.42 24.50 25.56
N THR A 436 -39.92 25.64 26.04
CA THR A 436 -40.72 26.81 26.43
C THR A 436 -40.52 28.01 25.49
N GLY A 437 -39.89 27.79 24.31
CA GLY A 437 -39.72 28.79 23.26
C GLY A 437 -38.36 29.49 23.26
N GLU A 438 -37.37 28.97 24.00
CA GLU A 438 -36.01 29.49 24.00
C GLU A 438 -35.29 29.12 22.72
N ASP A 439 -34.41 30.01 22.24
CA ASP A 439 -33.47 29.74 21.16
C ASP A 439 -32.14 29.24 21.76
N ASN A 440 -32.04 27.95 22.01
CA ASN A 440 -30.86 27.32 22.62
C ASN A 440 -29.89 26.85 21.54
N LYS A 441 -28.64 27.33 21.64
CA LYS A 441 -27.56 26.93 20.72
C LYS A 441 -26.31 26.53 21.49
N ILE A 442 -25.63 25.50 21.00
CA ILE A 442 -24.29 25.12 21.46
C ILE A 442 -23.30 25.29 20.32
N SER A 443 -22.15 25.86 20.59
CA SER A 443 -21.02 25.96 19.66
C SER A 443 -19.73 25.47 20.31
N LEU A 444 -18.85 24.87 19.51
CA LEU A 444 -17.53 24.44 19.94
C LEU A 444 -16.49 25.49 19.52
N HIS A 445 -15.55 25.77 20.43
CA HIS A 445 -14.50 26.75 20.25
C HIS A 445 -13.15 26.22 20.70
N GLY A 446 -12.06 26.78 20.17
CA GLY A 446 -10.72 26.51 20.64
C GLY A 446 -10.56 26.90 22.11
N ARG A 447 -9.84 26.08 22.88
CA ARG A 447 -9.56 26.36 24.31
C ARG A 447 -8.43 27.34 24.52
N GLY A 448 -7.62 27.60 23.49
CA GLY A 448 -6.45 28.47 23.57
C GLY A 448 -5.19 27.84 23.02
N VAL A 449 -4.13 27.67 23.81
CA VAL A 449 -2.84 27.16 23.35
C VAL A 449 -2.66 25.70 23.77
N PHE A 450 -2.30 24.84 22.84
CA PHE A 450 -1.93 23.43 23.10
C PHE A 450 -0.44 23.18 22.84
N ALA A 451 0.22 22.47 23.75
CA ALA A 451 1.53 21.89 23.50
C ALA A 451 1.34 20.49 22.92
N CYS A 452 1.84 20.29 21.70
CA CYS A 452 1.84 18.99 21.01
C CYS A 452 3.24 18.39 21.11
N ILE A 453 3.38 17.30 21.87
CA ILE A 453 4.67 16.66 22.20
C ILE A 453 4.67 15.27 21.58
N ALA A 454 5.42 15.08 20.50
CA ALA A 454 5.41 13.89 19.69
C ALA A 454 6.61 12.96 19.95
N PRO A 455 6.46 11.64 19.70
CA PRO A 455 7.51 10.66 19.85
C PRO A 455 8.41 10.58 18.61
N TRP A 456 9.53 9.86 18.73
CA TRP A 456 10.49 9.67 17.64
C TRP A 456 10.12 8.53 16.67
N ASN A 457 9.31 7.56 17.11
CA ASN A 457 9.01 6.36 16.34
C ASN A 457 7.97 6.55 15.22
N PHE A 458 7.12 7.59 15.31
CA PHE A 458 6.25 8.08 14.24
C PHE A 458 6.42 9.61 14.12
N PRO A 459 7.58 10.04 13.60
CA PRO A 459 8.03 11.42 13.73
C PRO A 459 7.25 12.41 12.86
N LEU A 460 6.56 11.93 11.82
CA LEU A 460 5.69 12.73 10.96
C LEU A 460 4.22 12.49 11.26
N ALA A 461 3.79 11.23 11.28
CA ALA A 461 2.37 10.88 11.38
C ALA A 461 1.76 11.30 12.71
N ILE A 462 2.31 10.86 13.85
CA ILE A 462 1.80 11.25 15.18
C ILE A 462 2.00 12.74 15.43
N PHE A 463 3.14 13.30 15.04
CA PHE A 463 3.39 14.73 15.13
C PHE A 463 2.31 15.55 14.41
N THR A 464 2.05 15.20 13.14
CA THR A 464 1.02 15.87 12.34
C THR A 464 -0.37 15.66 12.91
N GLY A 465 -0.68 14.45 13.39
CA GLY A 465 -1.99 14.12 13.97
C GLY A 465 -2.31 15.00 15.19
N GLN A 466 -1.36 15.18 16.10
CA GLN A 466 -1.52 16.06 17.26
C GLN A 466 -1.70 17.53 16.86
N VAL A 467 -0.81 18.03 15.98
CA VAL A 467 -0.84 19.41 15.49
C VAL A 467 -2.13 19.71 14.73
N ALA A 468 -2.50 18.82 13.79
CA ALA A 468 -3.71 18.99 12.97
C ALA A 468 -4.99 18.94 13.81
N GLY A 469 -5.06 18.03 14.81
CA GLY A 469 -6.20 17.94 15.72
C GLY A 469 -6.40 19.22 16.53
N ALA A 470 -5.32 19.77 17.09
CA ALA A 470 -5.35 21.02 17.85
C ALA A 470 -5.72 22.22 16.96
N LEU A 471 -5.10 22.35 15.77
CA LEU A 471 -5.40 23.42 14.81
C LEU A 471 -6.85 23.36 14.30
N ALA A 472 -7.35 22.18 13.98
CA ALA A 472 -8.72 21.95 13.52
C ALA A 472 -9.75 22.42 14.54
N ALA A 473 -9.48 22.17 15.83
CA ALA A 473 -10.34 22.57 16.93
C ALA A 473 -10.24 24.07 17.30
N GLY A 474 -9.47 24.87 16.55
CA GLY A 474 -9.34 26.32 16.77
C GLY A 474 -8.26 26.71 17.79
N ASN A 475 -7.35 25.79 18.17
CA ASN A 475 -6.28 26.12 19.11
C ASN A 475 -5.01 26.55 18.37
N ALA A 476 -4.24 27.43 19.00
CA ALA A 476 -2.86 27.69 18.62
C ALA A 476 -1.96 26.57 19.18
N VAL A 477 -0.82 26.32 18.54
CA VAL A 477 -0.01 25.12 18.78
C VAL A 477 1.46 25.46 19.05
N LEU A 478 2.00 24.85 20.09
CA LEU A 478 3.42 24.74 20.39
C LEU A 478 3.87 23.31 20.06
N ALA A 479 4.49 23.12 18.90
CA ALA A 479 4.82 21.80 18.37
C ALA A 479 6.24 21.40 18.78
N LYS A 480 6.36 20.45 19.71
CA LYS A 480 7.63 19.89 20.17
C LYS A 480 7.84 18.49 19.60
N PRO A 481 8.71 18.33 18.59
CA PRO A 481 9.12 17.00 18.12
C PRO A 481 10.02 16.31 19.16
N ALA A 482 10.27 15.01 18.96
CA ALA A 482 11.31 14.31 19.67
C ALA A 482 12.70 14.87 19.29
N GLU A 483 13.64 14.82 20.25
CA GLU A 483 15.01 15.33 20.04
C GLU A 483 15.77 14.59 18.93
N GLN A 484 15.37 13.34 18.64
CA GLN A 484 15.97 12.47 17.64
C GLN A 484 15.53 12.79 16.20
N THR A 485 14.38 13.45 16.03
CA THR A 485 13.72 13.59 14.73
C THR A 485 13.19 15.00 14.44
N PRO A 486 14.03 16.05 14.59
CA PRO A 486 13.60 17.44 14.39
C PRO A 486 13.42 17.83 12.92
N LEU A 487 14.17 17.23 11.98
CA LEU A 487 14.18 17.67 10.58
C LEU A 487 12.89 17.36 9.85
N ILE A 488 12.37 16.16 10.01
CA ILE A 488 11.11 15.75 9.37
C ILE A 488 9.93 16.55 9.94
N ALA A 489 9.93 16.81 11.24
CA ALA A 489 8.92 17.64 11.88
C ALA A 489 8.99 19.09 11.39
N ALA A 490 10.20 19.66 11.24
CA ALA A 490 10.40 21.00 10.67
C ALA A 490 9.89 21.09 9.22
N ALA A 491 10.14 20.05 8.41
CA ALA A 491 9.60 19.97 7.05
C ALA A 491 8.07 19.96 7.06
N GLY A 492 7.45 19.21 7.97
CA GLY A 492 6.00 19.20 8.15
C GLY A 492 5.44 20.56 8.56
N VAL A 493 6.06 21.25 9.53
CA VAL A 493 5.65 22.61 9.96
C VAL A 493 5.78 23.61 8.81
N LYS A 494 6.87 23.55 8.05
CA LYS A 494 7.04 24.41 6.88
C LYS A 494 5.90 24.25 5.87
N LEU A 495 5.45 23.02 5.60
CA LEU A 495 4.33 22.78 4.69
C LEU A 495 3.00 23.23 5.28
N LEU A 496 2.81 23.18 6.60
CA LEU A 496 1.64 23.73 7.26
C LEU A 496 1.59 25.27 7.11
N HIS A 497 2.72 25.98 7.28
CA HIS A 497 2.81 27.41 7.02
C HIS A 497 2.58 27.75 5.54
N GLU A 498 3.15 26.97 4.61
CA GLU A 498 2.90 27.11 3.15
C GLU A 498 1.41 26.93 2.83
N ALA A 499 0.72 26.06 3.55
CA ALA A 499 -0.72 25.86 3.41
C ALA A 499 -1.57 27.02 3.90
N GLY A 500 -1.02 27.87 4.76
CA GLY A 500 -1.68 29.07 5.28
C GLY A 500 -1.90 29.10 6.80
N VAL A 501 -1.30 28.18 7.56
CA VAL A 501 -1.27 28.30 9.03
C VAL A 501 -0.35 29.44 9.41
N PRO A 502 -0.81 30.49 10.14
CA PRO A 502 0.01 31.61 10.53
C PRO A 502 1.18 31.21 11.45
N GLU A 503 2.31 31.91 11.33
CA GLU A 503 3.51 31.64 12.14
C GLU A 503 3.31 31.89 13.63
N ASP A 504 2.42 32.80 14.01
CA ASP A 504 2.05 33.10 15.39
C ASP A 504 0.99 32.12 15.96
N VAL A 505 0.37 31.27 15.12
CA VAL A 505 -0.55 30.21 15.54
C VAL A 505 0.17 28.88 15.74
N LEU A 506 1.20 28.59 14.93
CA LEU A 506 1.97 27.34 15.02
C LEU A 506 3.46 27.65 15.21
N HIS A 507 3.99 27.27 16.36
CA HIS A 507 5.40 27.42 16.70
C HIS A 507 6.11 26.09 16.77
N PHE A 508 7.27 25.98 16.13
CA PHE A 508 8.13 24.80 16.13
C PHE A 508 9.19 24.93 17.23
N LEU A 509 9.19 24.00 18.20
CA LEU A 509 10.02 24.05 19.41
C LEU A 509 10.84 22.75 19.57
N PRO A 510 11.82 22.44 18.69
CA PRO A 510 12.73 21.33 18.89
C PRO A 510 13.66 21.59 20.05
N GLY A 511 14.02 20.59 20.84
CA GLY A 511 14.96 20.71 21.93
C GLY A 511 14.66 19.82 23.10
N ASP A 512 15.40 20.01 24.20
CA ASP A 512 15.33 19.18 25.41
C ASP A 512 13.91 19.16 26.03
N GLY A 513 13.36 17.93 26.19
CA GLY A 513 11.99 17.75 26.67
C GLY A 513 11.72 18.34 28.03
N PRO A 514 12.52 18.01 29.07
CA PRO A 514 12.39 18.58 30.40
C PRO A 514 12.54 20.11 30.43
N ALA A 515 13.51 20.68 29.72
CA ALA A 515 13.74 22.13 29.74
C ALA A 515 12.58 22.93 29.13
N ILE A 516 12.12 22.52 27.94
CA ILE A 516 10.97 23.15 27.25
C ILE A 516 9.68 22.83 27.99
N GLY A 517 9.49 21.57 28.42
CA GLY A 517 8.32 21.13 29.15
C GLY A 517 8.11 21.94 30.45
N ASN A 518 9.12 22.10 31.27
CA ASN A 518 9.03 22.88 32.52
C ASN A 518 8.69 24.36 32.26
N ALA A 519 9.19 24.93 31.16
CA ALA A 519 8.89 26.31 30.80
C ALA A 519 7.43 26.53 30.37
N LEU A 520 6.79 25.52 29.79
CA LEU A 520 5.42 25.60 29.27
C LEU A 520 4.38 25.12 30.30
N LEU A 521 4.63 23.97 30.97
CA LEU A 521 3.64 23.30 31.81
C LEU A 521 3.23 24.08 33.05
N SER A 522 4.10 24.95 33.55
CA SER A 522 3.81 25.82 34.70
C SER A 522 3.00 27.07 34.36
N ASP A 523 2.85 27.41 33.07
CA ASP A 523 2.19 28.67 32.66
C ASP A 523 0.67 28.46 32.53
N ALA A 524 -0.10 29.31 33.19
CA ALA A 524 -1.57 29.23 33.20
C ALA A 524 -2.23 29.49 31.83
N ARG A 525 -1.52 30.09 30.86
CA ARG A 525 -2.00 30.32 29.49
C ARG A 525 -2.03 29.06 28.65
N LEU A 526 -1.33 27.99 29.05
CA LEU A 526 -1.39 26.71 28.37
C LEU A 526 -2.73 26.02 28.67
N ALA A 527 -3.58 25.88 27.66
CA ALA A 527 -4.93 25.34 27.77
C ALA A 527 -4.97 23.81 27.69
N GLY A 528 -3.93 23.16 27.11
CA GLY A 528 -3.85 21.72 27.03
C GLY A 528 -2.52 21.19 26.52
N VAL A 529 -2.37 19.87 26.65
CA VAL A 529 -1.23 19.10 26.15
C VAL A 529 -1.75 17.89 25.40
N ALA A 530 -1.28 17.68 24.17
CA ALA A 530 -1.36 16.42 23.44
C ALA A 530 0.02 15.77 23.46
N PHE A 531 0.13 14.62 24.10
CA PHE A 531 1.38 13.92 24.36
C PHE A 531 1.34 12.49 23.84
N THR A 532 2.41 12.07 23.19
CA THR A 532 2.65 10.64 22.91
C THR A 532 4.09 10.31 23.30
N GLY A 533 4.27 9.29 24.16
CA GLY A 533 5.59 8.89 24.63
C GLY A 533 5.53 7.91 25.79
N SER A 534 6.49 7.99 26.73
CA SER A 534 6.54 7.08 27.88
C SER A 534 5.47 7.41 28.93
N THR A 535 5.03 6.40 29.65
CA THR A 535 4.08 6.54 30.76
C THR A 535 4.66 7.42 31.88
N GLU A 536 5.96 7.35 32.12
CA GLU A 536 6.66 8.17 33.12
C GLU A 536 6.59 9.66 32.75
N ALA A 537 6.83 10.00 31.49
CA ALA A 537 6.74 11.39 31.02
C ALA A 537 5.28 11.90 31.06
N ALA A 538 4.30 11.07 30.67
CA ALA A 538 2.88 11.41 30.77
C ALA A 538 2.47 11.72 32.22
N ASN A 539 2.90 10.88 33.16
CA ASN A 539 2.65 11.09 34.59
C ASN A 539 3.35 12.34 35.13
N ALA A 540 4.55 12.67 34.65
CA ALA A 540 5.24 13.91 35.02
C ALA A 540 4.49 15.14 34.51
N ILE A 541 4.02 15.12 33.26
CA ILE A 541 3.20 16.17 32.65
C ILE A 541 1.90 16.35 33.45
N ASN A 542 1.20 15.25 33.77
CA ASN A 542 -0.05 15.29 34.52
C ASN A 542 0.13 15.95 35.91
N ARG A 543 1.19 15.57 36.66
CA ARG A 543 1.51 16.18 37.95
C ARG A 543 1.82 17.66 37.82
N ALA A 544 2.58 18.04 36.79
CA ALA A 544 2.91 19.46 36.56
C ALA A 544 1.68 20.30 36.26
N LEU A 545 0.77 19.81 35.43
CA LEU A 545 -0.50 20.48 35.12
C LEU A 545 -1.43 20.57 36.32
N ALA A 546 -1.49 19.54 37.15
CA ALA A 546 -2.32 19.50 38.36
C ALA A 546 -1.80 20.43 39.49
N ALA A 547 -0.49 20.69 39.54
CA ALA A 547 0.14 21.50 40.57
C ALA A 547 0.03 23.01 40.31
N ARG A 548 -0.40 23.45 39.14
CA ARG A 548 -0.49 24.89 38.80
C ARG A 548 -1.80 25.51 39.26
N ASP A 549 -1.78 26.79 39.59
CA ASP A 549 -2.98 27.60 39.81
C ASP A 549 -3.56 28.05 38.45
N GLY A 550 -4.88 28.18 38.35
CA GLY A 550 -5.57 28.69 37.19
C GLY A 550 -6.51 27.67 36.53
N PRO A 551 -6.91 27.87 35.25
CA PRO A 551 -7.83 26.98 34.57
C PRO A 551 -7.27 25.54 34.42
N ILE A 552 -8.13 24.54 34.58
CA ILE A 552 -7.76 23.15 34.39
C ILE A 552 -7.40 22.90 32.91
N ALA A 553 -6.15 22.51 32.64
CA ALA A 553 -5.69 22.17 31.31
C ALA A 553 -6.15 20.78 30.91
N ALA A 554 -6.47 20.60 29.65
CA ALA A 554 -6.70 19.27 29.07
C ALA A 554 -5.38 18.49 28.93
N LEU A 555 -5.40 17.21 29.26
CA LEU A 555 -4.29 16.29 28.95
C LEU A 555 -4.83 15.15 28.10
N ILE A 556 -4.29 15.02 26.87
CA ILE A 556 -4.47 13.88 25.99
C ILE A 556 -3.13 13.14 25.97
N ALA A 557 -3.07 11.96 26.57
CA ALA A 557 -1.80 11.23 26.71
C ALA A 557 -1.94 9.83 26.13
N GLU A 558 -1.22 9.59 25.05
CA GLU A 558 -1.02 8.28 24.45
C GLU A 558 0.33 7.73 24.90
N THR A 559 0.32 6.54 25.53
CA THR A 559 1.52 5.92 26.09
C THR A 559 1.72 4.51 25.57
N GLY A 560 2.74 3.80 26.08
CA GLY A 560 2.95 2.40 25.73
C GLY A 560 1.79 1.52 26.17
N GLY A 561 1.65 0.35 25.55
CA GLY A 561 0.64 -0.65 25.84
C GLY A 561 1.26 -2.02 26.10
N GLN A 562 0.44 -2.94 26.63
CA GLN A 562 0.71 -4.37 26.68
C GLN A 562 -0.26 -5.05 25.71
N ASN A 563 0.20 -5.21 24.47
CA ASN A 563 -0.63 -5.79 23.42
C ASN A 563 -0.59 -7.32 23.49
N ALA A 564 -1.68 -7.97 23.14
CA ALA A 564 -1.78 -9.41 23.16
C ALA A 564 -2.48 -9.92 21.89
N MET A 565 -1.95 -11.01 21.33
CA MET A 565 -2.59 -11.78 20.29
C MET A 565 -3.06 -13.10 20.90
N ILE A 566 -4.38 -13.33 20.89
CA ILE A 566 -4.97 -14.57 21.37
C ILE A 566 -5.19 -15.49 20.17
N VAL A 567 -4.50 -16.63 20.16
CA VAL A 567 -4.56 -17.60 19.07
C VAL A 567 -5.35 -18.82 19.54
N ASP A 568 -6.50 -19.06 18.92
CA ASP A 568 -7.31 -20.26 19.13
C ASP A 568 -6.80 -21.45 18.30
N SER A 569 -7.11 -22.68 18.72
CA SER A 569 -6.71 -23.90 18.02
C SER A 569 -7.29 -24.04 16.60
N THR A 570 -8.30 -23.27 16.26
CA THR A 570 -8.89 -23.22 14.90
C THR A 570 -8.20 -22.23 13.96
N ALA A 571 -7.26 -21.43 14.48
CA ALA A 571 -6.54 -20.46 13.67
C ALA A 571 -5.59 -21.14 12.68
N LEU A 572 -5.48 -20.56 11.46
CA LEU A 572 -4.54 -21.01 10.44
C LEU A 572 -3.12 -20.56 10.81
N PRO A 573 -2.16 -21.49 11.06
CA PRO A 573 -0.81 -21.13 11.52
C PRO A 573 -0.07 -20.15 10.62
N GLU A 574 -0.21 -20.26 9.29
CA GLU A 574 0.43 -19.39 8.33
C GLU A 574 -0.11 -17.94 8.39
N GLN A 575 -1.39 -17.79 8.68
CA GLN A 575 -1.99 -16.48 8.92
C GLN A 575 -1.46 -15.89 10.23
N VAL A 576 -1.46 -16.68 11.32
CA VAL A 576 -0.92 -16.26 12.62
C VAL A 576 0.52 -15.80 12.48
N ALA A 577 1.39 -16.59 11.82
CA ALA A 577 2.79 -16.22 11.61
C ALA A 577 2.94 -14.89 10.85
N ARG A 578 2.12 -14.65 9.83
CA ARG A 578 2.10 -13.38 9.08
C ARG A 578 1.65 -12.22 9.94
N ASP A 579 0.58 -12.42 10.70
CA ASP A 579 0.00 -11.37 11.53
C ASP A 579 0.94 -11.02 12.72
N VAL A 580 1.63 -12.01 13.28
CA VAL A 580 2.69 -11.78 14.29
C VAL A 580 3.85 -10.98 13.69
N LEU A 581 4.31 -11.34 12.49
CA LEU A 581 5.39 -10.60 11.82
C LEU A 581 4.99 -9.15 11.55
N ALA A 582 3.78 -8.90 11.10
CA ALA A 582 3.28 -7.56 10.82
C ALA A 582 3.05 -6.74 12.09
N SER A 583 2.49 -7.34 13.15
CA SER A 583 2.15 -6.62 14.38
C SER A 583 3.35 -6.41 15.30
N ALA A 584 4.17 -7.44 15.55
CA ALA A 584 5.23 -7.37 16.54
C ALA A 584 6.61 -6.96 16.01
N PHE A 585 6.90 -7.20 14.72
CA PHE A 585 8.23 -7.00 14.15
C PHE A 585 8.33 -5.91 13.07
N ASP A 586 7.21 -5.44 12.54
CA ASP A 586 7.23 -4.31 11.61
C ASP A 586 7.81 -3.07 12.29
N SER A 587 8.55 -2.24 11.53
CA SER A 587 9.29 -1.08 12.07
C SER A 587 10.23 -1.46 13.24
N ALA A 588 10.82 -2.65 13.22
CA ALA A 588 11.69 -3.21 14.26
C ALA A 588 11.00 -3.29 15.65
N GLY A 589 9.69 -3.47 15.70
CA GLY A 589 8.89 -3.49 16.92
C GLY A 589 8.79 -2.13 17.63
N GLN A 590 9.18 -1.05 16.99
CA GLN A 590 9.17 0.31 17.57
C GLN A 590 7.80 0.97 17.44
N ARG A 591 6.76 0.29 17.92
CA ARG A 591 5.36 0.71 17.85
C ARG A 591 4.69 0.52 19.22
N CYS A 592 3.82 1.46 19.58
CA CYS A 592 2.98 1.33 20.78
C CYS A 592 2.00 0.14 20.68
N SER A 593 1.69 -0.29 19.45
CA SER A 593 0.80 -1.41 19.11
C SER A 593 1.54 -2.72 18.75
N ALA A 594 2.86 -2.81 19.00
CA ALA A 594 3.65 -4.02 18.73
C ALA A 594 3.41 -5.12 19.75
#